data_56975cfa6f7df8ed64d5098e42226dba
#
_entry.id   56975cfa6f7df8ed64d5098e42226dba
#
_cell.length_a   1.000
_cell.length_b   1.000
_cell.length_c   1.000
_cell.angle_alpha   90.00
_cell.angle_beta   90.00
_cell.angle_gamma   90.00
#
_symmetry.space_group_name_H-M   'P 1'
#
loop_
_entity.id
_entity.type
_entity.pdbx_description
1 polymer ?
#
loop_
_entity_poly.entity_id
_entity_poly.type
_entity_poly.pdbx_seq_one_letter_code
_entity_poly.pdbx_strand_id
1 'polypeptide(L)'
;IDEVWHLAANSDIPAGVEDMNVDLDDTFMSTVSTLKIMREIGCRRLCFASSSAVYGFNENRLHEDIGPLMPISNYGAMKLSSEALISASLESFLDKVCIYRFPNVVGMPATHGVILDFIKKLKKDMSTLEVLGNGTQQKTYLHVSELV
;
A
#
# COMPACT_ATOMS: atom_id res chain seq x y z
N ILE A 1 13.26 12.71 -18.04
CA ILE A 1 12.95 12.05 -16.74
C ILE A 1 13.62 10.70 -16.77
N ASP A 2 14.48 10.43 -15.79
CA ASP A 2 15.29 9.21 -15.77
C ASP A 2 14.63 8.09 -14.95
N GLU A 3 13.82 8.45 -13.97
CA GLU A 3 13.16 7.52 -13.07
C GLU A 3 11.85 8.10 -12.52
N VAL A 4 10.86 7.28 -12.33
CA VAL A 4 9.57 7.64 -11.70
C VAL A 4 9.44 6.94 -10.37
N TRP A 5 9.06 7.69 -9.33
CA TRP A 5 8.63 7.18 -8.04
C TRP A 5 7.11 7.28 -7.96
N HIS A 6 6.44 6.15 -8.14
CA HIS A 6 4.98 6.07 -8.12
C HIS A 6 4.50 5.78 -6.69
N LEU A 7 4.11 6.84 -6.00
CA LEU A 7 3.62 6.81 -4.62
C LEU A 7 2.10 7.01 -4.53
N ALA A 8 1.48 7.47 -5.63
CA ALA A 8 0.06 7.79 -5.66
C ALA A 8 -0.81 6.53 -5.52
N ALA A 9 -1.76 6.59 -4.61
CA ALA A 9 -2.76 5.55 -4.39
C ALA A 9 -3.83 6.07 -3.43
N ASN A 10 -4.98 5.40 -3.34
CA ASN A 10 -5.89 5.60 -2.21
C ASN A 10 -5.16 5.32 -0.89
N SER A 11 -5.34 6.17 0.11
CA SER A 11 -4.83 5.99 1.47
C SER A 11 -5.94 5.76 2.50
N ASP A 12 -7.20 5.84 2.09
CA ASP A 12 -8.38 5.64 2.93
C ASP A 12 -8.98 4.25 2.67
N ILE A 13 -8.49 3.25 3.41
CA ILE A 13 -8.96 1.86 3.28
C ILE A 13 -10.47 1.73 3.54
N PRO A 14 -11.08 2.38 4.57
CA PRO A 14 -12.53 2.40 4.74
C PRO A 14 -13.30 2.87 3.51
N ALA A 15 -12.89 3.95 2.86
CA ALA A 15 -13.53 4.43 1.64
C ALA A 15 -13.52 3.38 0.53
N GLY A 16 -12.40 2.66 0.35
CA GLY A 16 -12.30 1.56 -0.61
C GLY A 16 -13.14 0.32 -0.25
N VAL A 17 -13.49 0.14 1.03
CA VAL A 17 -14.44 -0.91 1.47
C VAL A 17 -15.88 -0.52 1.16
N GLU A 18 -16.24 0.77 1.33
CA GLU A 18 -17.57 1.27 1.01
C GLU A 18 -17.83 1.33 -0.50
N ASP A 19 -16.82 1.77 -1.27
CA ASP A 19 -16.87 1.80 -2.74
C ASP A 19 -15.54 1.29 -3.33
N MET A 20 -15.60 0.11 -3.96
CA MET A 20 -14.42 -0.50 -4.59
C MET A 20 -13.83 0.32 -5.74
N ASN A 21 -14.61 1.24 -6.35
CA ASN A 21 -14.13 2.10 -7.42
C ASN A 21 -13.08 3.08 -6.91
N VAL A 22 -13.12 3.46 -5.64
CA VAL A 22 -12.09 4.32 -5.02
C VAL A 22 -10.70 3.68 -5.14
N ASP A 23 -10.58 2.40 -4.77
CA ASP A 23 -9.31 1.67 -4.91
C ASP A 23 -8.97 1.34 -6.38
N LEU A 24 -9.97 1.07 -7.20
CA LEU A 24 -9.77 0.83 -8.62
C LEU A 24 -9.18 2.08 -9.30
N ASP A 25 -9.81 3.23 -9.12
CA ASP A 25 -9.43 4.46 -9.82
C ASP A 25 -8.16 5.08 -9.24
N ASP A 26 -8.09 5.26 -7.93
CA ASP A 26 -6.99 5.98 -7.28
C ASP A 26 -5.75 5.10 -7.10
N THR A 27 -5.88 3.77 -7.04
CA THR A 27 -4.73 2.86 -6.86
C THR A 27 -4.33 2.18 -8.17
N PHE A 28 -5.23 1.41 -8.81
CA PHE A 28 -4.86 0.64 -9.99
C PHE A 28 -4.79 1.51 -11.25
N MET A 29 -5.81 2.32 -11.53
CA MET A 29 -5.84 3.16 -12.72
C MET A 29 -4.79 4.27 -12.68
N SER A 30 -4.39 4.75 -11.50
CA SER A 30 -3.23 5.64 -11.35
C SER A 30 -1.94 4.96 -11.81
N THR A 31 -1.75 3.68 -11.51
CA THR A 31 -0.61 2.89 -12.00
C THR A 31 -0.67 2.70 -13.53
N VAL A 32 -1.84 2.37 -14.06
CA VAL A 32 -2.05 2.26 -15.52
C VAL A 32 -1.68 3.56 -16.23
N SER A 33 -2.13 4.69 -15.70
CA SER A 33 -1.86 6.02 -16.26
C SER A 33 -0.37 6.36 -16.19
N THR A 34 0.27 6.07 -15.06
CA THR A 34 1.72 6.27 -14.88
C THR A 34 2.52 5.47 -15.91
N LEU A 35 2.22 4.19 -16.10
CA LEU A 35 2.91 3.33 -17.07
C LEU A 35 2.72 3.81 -18.53
N LYS A 36 1.51 4.27 -18.88
CA LYS A 36 1.24 4.86 -20.20
C LYS A 36 2.11 6.10 -20.45
N ILE A 37 2.13 7.03 -19.50
CA ILE A 37 2.94 8.25 -19.60
C ILE A 37 4.44 7.90 -19.67
N MET A 38 4.92 6.98 -18.82
CA MET A 38 6.31 6.55 -18.85
C MET A 38 6.73 6.00 -20.21
N ARG A 39 5.86 5.20 -20.84
CA ARG A 39 6.09 4.64 -22.17
C ARG A 39 6.15 5.75 -23.25
N GLU A 40 5.24 6.72 -23.18
CA GLU A 40 5.19 7.86 -24.13
C GLU A 40 6.42 8.74 -24.04
N ILE A 41 6.92 9.02 -22.82
CA ILE A 41 8.10 9.88 -22.61
C ILE A 41 9.43 9.13 -22.66
N GLY A 42 9.42 7.80 -22.84
CA GLY A 42 10.61 6.96 -22.88
C GLY A 42 11.30 6.75 -21.53
N CYS A 43 10.60 6.99 -20.40
CA CYS A 43 11.12 6.69 -19.07
C CYS A 43 10.99 5.20 -18.76
N ARG A 44 12.09 4.55 -18.38
CA ARG A 44 12.17 3.07 -18.30
C ARG A 44 12.49 2.54 -16.90
N ARG A 45 12.55 3.41 -15.90
CA ARG A 45 12.87 3.05 -14.51
C ARG A 45 11.75 3.45 -13.58
N LEU A 46 11.25 2.49 -12.79
CA LEU A 46 10.13 2.69 -11.88
C LEU A 46 10.45 2.20 -10.47
N CYS A 47 10.18 3.05 -9.49
CA CYS A 47 10.05 2.69 -8.09
C CYS A 47 8.58 2.76 -7.70
N PHE A 48 8.01 1.67 -7.18
CA PHE A 48 6.59 1.56 -6.86
C PHE A 48 6.37 1.31 -5.37
N ALA A 49 5.57 2.17 -4.76
CA ALA A 49 5.10 1.98 -3.39
C ALA A 49 3.93 0.99 -3.35
N SER A 50 4.26 -0.29 -3.16
CA SER A 50 3.30 -1.33 -2.84
C SER A 50 3.03 -1.38 -1.33
N SER A 51 2.41 -2.42 -0.85
CA SER A 51 1.97 -2.56 0.54
C SER A 51 2.05 -4.01 1.01
N SER A 52 2.31 -4.21 2.29
CA SER A 52 2.15 -5.51 2.95
C SER A 52 0.73 -6.06 2.89
N ALA A 53 -0.27 -5.24 2.54
CA ALA A 53 -1.65 -5.67 2.32
C ALA A 53 -1.79 -6.72 1.18
N VAL A 54 -0.82 -6.81 0.27
CA VAL A 54 -0.80 -7.82 -0.81
C VAL A 54 -0.66 -9.25 -0.29
N TYR A 55 -0.08 -9.44 0.90
CA TYR A 55 0.12 -10.77 1.49
C TYR A 55 -1.18 -11.40 2.01
N GLY A 56 -2.20 -10.57 2.34
CA GLY A 56 -3.43 -11.04 2.96
C GLY A 56 -3.20 -11.59 4.37
N PHE A 57 -3.99 -12.61 4.73
CA PHE A 57 -3.80 -13.34 5.98
C PHE A 57 -2.70 -14.39 5.80
N ASN A 58 -1.70 -14.36 6.64
CA ASN A 58 -0.60 -15.32 6.64
C ASN A 58 -0.10 -15.55 8.07
N GLU A 59 0.02 -16.82 8.48
CA GLU A 59 0.53 -17.21 9.80
C GLU A 59 2.07 -17.26 9.83
N ASN A 60 2.71 -17.32 8.67
CA ASN A 60 4.16 -17.37 8.58
C ASN A 60 4.76 -15.96 8.62
N ARG A 61 6.05 -15.90 8.97
CA ARG A 61 6.84 -14.67 8.81
C ARG A 61 6.87 -14.27 7.33
N LEU A 62 6.43 -13.03 7.05
CA LEU A 62 6.38 -12.51 5.71
C LEU A 62 7.80 -12.24 5.14
N HIS A 63 7.98 -12.55 3.88
CA HIS A 63 9.15 -12.20 3.08
C HIS A 63 8.70 -12.01 1.61
N GLU A 64 9.56 -11.48 0.77
CA GLU A 64 9.20 -11.04 -0.58
C GLU A 64 8.75 -12.17 -1.49
N ASP A 65 9.35 -13.36 -1.33
CA ASP A 65 9.09 -14.54 -2.18
C ASP A 65 7.94 -15.42 -1.68
N ILE A 66 7.25 -15.02 -0.59
CA ILE A 66 6.14 -15.80 -0.07
C ILE A 66 4.94 -15.74 -1.02
N GLY A 67 4.30 -16.87 -1.23
CA GLY A 67 3.08 -17.01 -2.02
C GLY A 67 2.26 -18.22 -1.60
N PRO A 68 1.02 -18.36 -2.09
CA PRO A 68 0.32 -17.41 -2.96
C PRO A 68 -0.05 -16.09 -2.25
N LEU A 69 -0.09 -14.99 -3.00
CA LEU A 69 -0.55 -13.69 -2.50
C LEU A 69 -2.07 -13.61 -2.63
N MET A 70 -2.77 -13.51 -1.50
CA MET A 70 -4.24 -13.48 -1.43
C MET A 70 -4.71 -12.31 -0.56
N PRO A 71 -4.71 -11.08 -1.09
CA PRO A 71 -5.12 -9.89 -0.35
C PRO A 71 -6.58 -10.01 0.11
N ILE A 72 -6.87 -9.47 1.29
CA ILE A 72 -8.19 -9.50 1.93
C ILE A 72 -8.88 -8.12 1.95
N SER A 73 -8.36 -7.17 1.18
CA SER A 73 -8.96 -5.85 0.99
C SER A 73 -8.89 -5.43 -0.48
N ASN A 74 -9.82 -4.56 -0.90
CA ASN A 74 -9.82 -3.99 -2.26
C ASN A 74 -8.50 -3.25 -2.52
N TYR A 75 -8.03 -2.45 -1.57
CA TYR A 75 -6.73 -1.80 -1.62
C TYR A 75 -5.58 -2.78 -1.90
N GLY A 76 -5.49 -3.86 -1.11
CA GLY A 76 -4.46 -4.90 -1.31
C GLY A 76 -4.57 -5.58 -2.66
N ALA A 77 -5.79 -5.86 -3.14
CA ALA A 77 -6.04 -6.45 -4.45
C ALA A 77 -5.58 -5.51 -5.58
N MET A 78 -5.87 -4.21 -5.48
CA MET A 78 -5.44 -3.23 -6.49
C MET A 78 -3.92 -2.98 -6.46
N LYS A 79 -3.29 -3.02 -5.29
CA LYS A 79 -1.81 -2.98 -5.18
C LYS A 79 -1.18 -4.22 -5.82
N LEU A 80 -1.71 -5.42 -5.57
CA LEU A 80 -1.21 -6.66 -6.19
C LEU A 80 -1.41 -6.66 -7.70
N SER A 81 -2.56 -6.20 -8.19
CA SER A 81 -2.84 -6.03 -9.62
C SER A 81 -1.85 -5.04 -10.27
N SER A 82 -1.51 -3.98 -9.55
CA SER A 82 -0.48 -3.02 -9.99
C SER A 82 0.90 -3.67 -10.08
N GLU A 83 1.31 -4.48 -9.08
CA GLU A 83 2.57 -5.24 -9.14
C GLU A 83 2.63 -6.16 -10.35
N ALA A 84 1.53 -6.90 -10.61
CA ALA A 84 1.45 -7.80 -11.75
C ALA A 84 1.55 -7.05 -13.10
N LEU A 85 0.87 -5.91 -13.23
CA LEU A 85 0.95 -5.07 -14.43
C LEU A 85 2.36 -4.48 -14.63
N ILE A 86 2.99 -4.02 -13.55
CA ILE A 86 4.37 -3.51 -13.58
C ILE A 86 5.35 -4.61 -13.97
N SER A 87 5.19 -5.81 -13.41
CA SER A 87 6.01 -6.97 -13.76
C SER A 87 5.89 -7.33 -15.26
N ALA A 88 4.67 -7.36 -15.81
CA ALA A 88 4.45 -7.56 -17.23
C ALA A 88 5.06 -6.44 -18.10
N SER A 89 5.16 -5.23 -17.57
CA SER A 89 5.78 -4.09 -18.27
C SER A 89 7.30 -4.20 -18.38
N LEU A 90 7.98 -5.00 -17.54
CA LEU A 90 9.41 -5.35 -17.70
C LEU A 90 9.66 -6.11 -18.99
N GLU A 91 8.73 -6.96 -19.42
CA GLU A 91 8.84 -7.73 -20.67
C GLU A 91 8.59 -6.86 -21.92
N SER A 92 8.10 -5.65 -21.75
CA SER A 92 7.70 -4.78 -22.87
C SER A 92 8.51 -3.51 -23.02
N PHE A 93 8.69 -2.71 -21.97
CA PHE A 93 9.37 -1.41 -22.10
C PHE A 93 10.17 -0.93 -20.88
N LEU A 94 9.93 -1.46 -19.68
CA LEU A 94 10.71 -1.08 -18.51
C LEU A 94 12.05 -1.83 -18.47
N ASP A 95 13.12 -1.14 -18.05
CA ASP A 95 14.45 -1.75 -17.88
C ASP A 95 14.70 -2.12 -16.42
N LYS A 96 14.12 -1.35 -15.48
CA LYS A 96 14.34 -1.56 -14.04
C LYS A 96 13.11 -1.20 -13.23
N VAL A 97 12.76 -2.09 -12.31
CA VAL A 97 11.66 -1.87 -11.36
C VAL A 97 12.13 -2.19 -9.94
N CYS A 98 11.76 -1.34 -8.98
CA CYS A 98 11.82 -1.63 -7.56
C CYS A 98 10.40 -1.58 -7.00
N ILE A 99 9.95 -2.65 -6.35
CA ILE A 99 8.63 -2.73 -5.69
C ILE A 99 8.87 -2.79 -4.18
N TYR A 100 8.34 -1.82 -3.45
CA TYR A 100 8.46 -1.73 -2.00
C TYR A 100 7.13 -2.09 -1.34
N ARG A 101 7.04 -3.26 -0.71
CA ARG A 101 5.87 -3.70 0.05
C ARG A 101 5.93 -3.16 1.47
N PHE A 102 5.63 -1.88 1.64
CA PHE A 102 5.71 -1.20 2.92
C PHE A 102 4.78 -1.82 3.98
N PRO A 103 5.24 -1.97 5.25
CA PRO A 103 4.38 -2.26 6.39
C PRO A 103 3.57 -1.02 6.77
N ASN A 104 2.95 -1.02 7.97
CA ASN A 104 2.33 0.20 8.48
C ASN A 104 3.41 1.22 8.84
N VAL A 105 3.46 2.31 8.10
CA VAL A 105 4.40 3.41 8.38
C VAL A 105 3.78 4.37 9.38
N VAL A 106 4.54 4.74 10.40
CA VAL A 106 4.11 5.66 11.46
C VAL A 106 5.09 6.81 11.60
N GLY A 107 4.60 7.96 12.05
CA GLY A 107 5.42 9.15 12.27
C GLY A 107 4.58 10.41 12.25
N MET A 108 5.22 11.55 12.46
CA MET A 108 4.57 12.86 12.44
C MET A 108 4.93 13.62 11.15
N PRO A 109 3.97 14.36 10.57
CA PRO A 109 2.56 14.46 10.95
C PRO A 109 1.74 13.23 10.54
N ALA A 110 0.92 12.70 11.46
CA ALA A 110 0.02 11.59 11.18
C ALA A 110 -1.36 12.12 10.75
N THR A 111 -1.90 11.59 9.65
CA THR A 111 -3.23 11.96 9.13
C THR A 111 -4.28 10.90 9.44
N HIS A 112 -3.89 9.63 9.55
CA HIS A 112 -4.74 8.47 9.80
C HIS A 112 -3.93 7.35 10.48
N GLY A 113 -4.57 6.22 10.75
CA GLY A 113 -3.97 5.02 11.31
C GLY A 113 -4.37 4.75 12.76
N VAL A 114 -4.23 3.48 13.18
CA VAL A 114 -4.72 2.99 14.47
C VAL A 114 -4.12 3.73 15.67
N ILE A 115 -2.85 4.10 15.62
CA ILE A 115 -2.19 4.83 16.72
C ILE A 115 -2.84 6.20 16.91
N LEU A 116 -3.06 6.94 15.82
CA LEU A 116 -3.73 8.24 15.88
C LEU A 116 -5.19 8.10 16.34
N ASP A 117 -5.90 7.06 15.86
CA ASP A 117 -7.27 6.77 16.28
C ASP A 117 -7.34 6.48 17.78
N PHE A 118 -6.45 5.65 18.31
CA PHE A 118 -6.37 5.37 19.75
C PHE A 118 -6.07 6.63 20.57
N ILE A 119 -5.15 7.46 20.10
CA ILE A 119 -4.86 8.75 20.77
C ILE A 119 -6.10 9.64 20.78
N LYS A 120 -6.83 9.74 19.67
CA LYS A 120 -8.08 10.52 19.59
C LYS A 120 -9.16 9.97 20.53
N LYS A 121 -9.35 8.65 20.57
CA LYS A 121 -10.31 7.98 21.47
C LYS A 121 -9.96 8.21 22.94
N LEU A 122 -8.71 8.00 23.33
CA LEU A 122 -8.24 8.23 24.69
C LEU A 122 -8.28 9.70 25.12
N LYS A 123 -8.09 10.63 24.20
CA LYS A 123 -8.30 12.07 24.50
C LYS A 123 -9.77 12.40 24.75
N LYS A 124 -10.70 11.66 24.16
CA LYS A 124 -12.15 11.84 24.37
C LYS A 124 -12.60 11.19 25.66
N ASP A 125 -12.11 9.99 25.95
CA ASP A 125 -12.39 9.24 27.19
C ASP A 125 -11.12 8.47 27.59
N MET A 126 -10.50 8.90 28.70
CA MET A 126 -9.29 8.27 29.22
C MET A 126 -9.55 6.95 29.97
N SER A 127 -10.81 6.64 30.27
CA SER A 127 -11.17 5.46 31.05
C SER A 127 -11.42 4.23 30.18
N THR A 128 -11.75 4.42 28.89
CA THR A 128 -12.17 3.36 27.99
C THR A 128 -11.54 3.51 26.60
N LEU A 129 -10.90 2.45 26.12
CA LEU A 129 -10.43 2.37 24.74
C LEU A 129 -11.21 1.30 23.98
N GLU A 130 -12.05 1.73 23.06
CA GLU A 130 -12.73 0.82 22.14
C GLU A 130 -11.75 0.37 21.05
N VAL A 131 -11.50 -0.94 20.99
CA VAL A 131 -10.64 -1.60 20.00
C VAL A 131 -11.51 -2.44 19.07
N LEU A 132 -11.40 -2.23 17.76
CA LEU A 132 -12.09 -3.04 16.77
C LEU A 132 -11.45 -4.43 16.67
N GLY A 133 -12.29 -5.47 16.67
CA GLY A 133 -11.85 -6.87 16.66
C GLY A 133 -11.66 -7.44 18.06
N ASN A 134 -10.92 -8.54 18.16
CA ASN A 134 -10.71 -9.28 19.41
C ASN A 134 -9.40 -8.95 20.14
N GLY A 135 -8.64 -7.97 19.65
CA GLY A 135 -7.35 -7.55 20.24
C GLY A 135 -6.16 -8.48 19.98
N THR A 136 -6.33 -9.54 19.20
CA THR A 136 -5.23 -10.49 18.89
C THR A 136 -4.45 -10.11 17.61
N GLN A 137 -4.87 -9.08 16.91
CA GLN A 137 -4.24 -8.64 15.68
C GLN A 137 -2.82 -8.12 15.94
N GLN A 138 -1.87 -8.63 15.18
CA GLN A 138 -0.47 -8.19 15.20
C GLN A 138 -0.11 -7.56 13.85
N LYS A 139 0.55 -6.42 13.89
CA LYS A 139 1.01 -5.70 12.70
C LYS A 139 2.41 -5.16 12.91
N THR A 140 3.23 -5.22 11.88
CA THR A 140 4.55 -4.60 11.87
C THR A 140 4.41 -3.10 11.59
N TYR A 141 5.17 -2.30 12.33
CA TYR A 141 5.26 -0.86 12.15
C TYR A 141 6.70 -0.45 11.86
N LEU A 142 6.85 0.51 10.94
CA LEU A 142 8.11 1.15 10.59
C LEU A 142 7.98 2.65 10.84
N HIS A 143 8.96 3.26 11.50
CA HIS A 143 8.96 4.71 11.66
C HIS A 143 9.37 5.38 10.35
N VAL A 144 8.72 6.49 10.00
CA VAL A 144 8.95 7.18 8.72
C VAL A 144 10.42 7.59 8.52
N SER A 145 11.15 7.92 9.59
CA SER A 145 12.58 8.26 9.50
C SER A 145 13.50 7.09 9.12
N GLU A 146 12.99 5.86 9.16
CA GLU A 146 13.72 4.67 8.73
C GLU A 146 13.32 4.24 7.32
N LEU A 147 12.30 4.89 6.77
CA LEU A 147 11.79 4.64 5.43
C LEU A 147 12.48 5.52 4.37
N VAL A 148 12.90 6.74 4.75
CA VAL A 148 13.41 7.80 3.85
C VAL A 148 14.92 7.82 3.83
#